data_81efceebd6083285c2177cbdaf36ce50
#
_entry.id   81efceebd6083285c2177cbdaf36ce50
#
_cell.length_a   1.000
_cell.length_b   1.000
_cell.length_c   1.000
_cell.angle_alpha   90.00
_cell.angle_beta   90.00
_cell.angle_gamma   90.00
#
_symmetry.space_group_name_H-M   'P 1'
#
loop_
_entity.id
_entity.type
_entity.pdbx_description
1 polymer ?
#
loop_
_entity_poly.entity_id
_entity_poly.type
_entity_poly.pdbx_seq_one_letter_code
_entity_poly.pdbx_strand_id
1 'polypeptide(L)'
;MILGDLIKQYRKEHGYSMDAFAQKSGLSKAYISILERNVNPVNGKPVIPSLETIKAVSQAIGADFNDVIAMLDGNQKVSLHSEAPAIPPGFMPM
;
A
#
# COMPACT_ATOMS: atom_id res chain seq x y z
N MET A 1 4.63 -3.88 -12.26
CA MET A 1 5.20 -3.55 -10.93
C MET A 1 4.10 -3.50 -9.91
N ILE A 2 4.26 -4.14 -8.78
CA ILE A 2 3.25 -4.09 -7.74
C ILE A 2 3.58 -2.99 -6.75
N LEU A 3 2.60 -2.62 -5.93
CA LEU A 3 2.78 -1.51 -4.99
C LEU A 3 3.94 -1.76 -4.02
N GLY A 4 4.10 -2.99 -3.57
CA GLY A 4 5.20 -3.32 -2.66
C GLY A 4 6.57 -3.11 -3.29
N ASP A 5 6.67 -3.25 -4.61
CA ASP A 5 7.94 -3.01 -5.30
C ASP A 5 8.31 -1.54 -5.25
N LEU A 6 7.31 -0.65 -5.38
CA LEU A 6 7.58 0.78 -5.28
C LEU A 6 8.04 1.14 -3.89
N ILE A 7 7.42 0.54 -2.87
CA ILE A 7 7.81 0.80 -1.49
C ILE A 7 9.24 0.33 -1.25
N LYS A 8 9.56 -0.88 -1.68
CA LYS A 8 10.91 -1.42 -1.49
C LYS A 8 11.95 -0.56 -2.18
N GLN A 9 11.66 -0.16 -3.40
CA GLN A 9 12.59 0.64 -4.19
C GLN A 9 12.84 1.98 -3.52
N TYR A 10 11.77 2.63 -3.06
CA TYR A 10 11.90 3.92 -2.40
C TYR A 10 12.71 3.80 -1.12
N ARG A 11 12.41 2.78 -0.31
CA ARG A 11 13.13 2.57 0.93
C ARG A 11 14.62 2.36 0.67
N LYS A 12 14.94 1.55 -0.35
CA LYS A 12 16.32 1.24 -0.69
C LYS A 12 17.06 2.49 -1.15
N GLU A 13 16.40 3.29 -1.99
CA GLU A 13 17.05 4.49 -2.53
C GLU A 13 17.26 5.56 -1.49
N HIS A 14 16.40 5.65 -0.50
CA HIS A 14 16.46 6.71 0.49
C HIS A 14 16.90 6.24 1.87
N GLY A 15 17.23 4.96 2.00
CA GLY A 15 17.70 4.44 3.28
C GLY A 15 16.61 4.35 4.35
N TYR A 16 15.37 4.16 3.98
CA TYR A 16 14.29 4.10 4.96
C TYR A 16 14.05 2.68 5.42
N SER A 17 13.87 2.52 6.72
CA SER A 17 13.39 1.25 7.26
C SER A 17 11.90 1.13 7.04
N MET A 18 11.34 -0.05 7.29
CA MET A 18 9.89 -0.23 7.22
C MET A 18 9.20 0.64 8.25
N ASP A 19 9.77 0.79 9.44
CA ASP A 19 9.20 1.66 10.46
C ASP A 19 9.16 3.10 10.01
N ALA A 20 10.23 3.56 9.39
CA ALA A 20 10.30 4.94 8.93
C ALA A 20 9.29 5.18 7.81
N PHE A 21 9.14 4.22 6.91
CA PHE A 21 8.18 4.36 5.83
C PHE A 21 6.75 4.30 6.36
N ALA A 22 6.51 3.45 7.35
CA ALA A 22 5.20 3.37 7.98
C ALA A 22 4.81 4.72 8.58
N GLN A 23 5.72 5.37 9.27
CA GLN A 23 5.44 6.68 9.82
C GLN A 23 5.19 7.71 8.73
N LYS A 24 5.95 7.66 7.66
CA LYS A 24 5.82 8.61 6.58
C LYS A 24 4.50 8.46 5.84
N SER A 25 4.04 7.24 5.67
CA SER A 25 2.83 6.96 4.92
C SER A 25 1.57 6.93 5.76
N GLY A 26 1.72 6.80 7.06
CA GLY A 26 0.56 6.63 7.93
C GLY A 26 0.02 5.22 7.96
N LEU A 27 0.72 4.28 7.33
CA LEU A 27 0.33 2.88 7.35
C LEU A 27 1.10 2.15 8.44
N SER A 28 0.61 0.99 8.86
CA SER A 28 1.32 0.23 9.87
C SER A 28 2.52 -0.50 9.26
N LYS A 29 3.52 -0.77 10.09
CA LYS A 29 4.69 -1.53 9.65
C LYS A 29 4.26 -2.92 9.17
N ALA A 30 3.32 -3.54 9.87
CA ALA A 30 2.84 -4.87 9.49
C ALA A 30 2.23 -4.84 8.10
N TYR A 31 1.47 -3.80 7.79
CA TYR A 31 0.85 -3.69 6.48
C TYR A 31 1.90 -3.41 5.40
N ILE A 32 2.90 -2.59 5.70
CA ILE A 32 4.00 -2.35 4.77
C ILE A 32 4.68 -3.68 4.43
N SER A 33 4.91 -4.52 5.43
CA SER A 33 5.52 -5.81 5.21
C SER A 33 4.65 -6.70 4.31
N ILE A 34 3.34 -6.68 4.54
CA ILE A 34 2.40 -7.43 3.72
C ILE A 34 2.44 -6.95 2.27
N LEU A 35 2.46 -5.64 2.07
CA LEU A 35 2.51 -5.08 0.73
C LEU A 35 3.80 -5.48 0.00
N GLU A 36 4.92 -5.43 0.71
CA GLU A 36 6.20 -5.76 0.09
C GLU A 36 6.31 -7.22 -0.27
N ARG A 37 5.74 -8.08 0.54
CA ARG A 37 5.74 -9.50 0.24
C ARG A 37 4.65 -9.89 -0.75
N ASN A 38 3.68 -9.01 -0.91
CA ASN A 38 2.55 -9.22 -1.79
C ASN A 38 1.78 -10.50 -1.48
N VAL A 39 1.66 -10.82 -0.21
CA VAL A 39 0.96 -12.01 0.22
C VAL A 39 0.00 -11.64 1.34
N ASN A 40 -1.28 -11.93 1.13
CA ASN A 40 -2.28 -11.70 2.14
C ASN A 40 -2.19 -12.84 3.16
N PRO A 41 -1.92 -12.54 4.43
CA PRO A 41 -1.72 -13.60 5.42
C PRO A 41 -2.97 -14.43 5.70
N VAL A 42 -4.13 -13.94 5.33
CA VAL A 42 -5.36 -14.67 5.59
C VAL A 42 -5.59 -15.76 4.56
N ASN A 43 -5.34 -15.48 3.29
CA ASN A 43 -5.66 -16.43 2.24
C ASN A 43 -4.48 -16.82 1.36
N GLY A 44 -3.30 -16.27 1.61
CA GLY A 44 -2.09 -16.60 0.84
C GLY A 44 -2.08 -16.07 -0.57
N LYS A 45 -3.03 -15.25 -0.93
CA LYS A 45 -3.13 -14.71 -2.29
C LYS A 45 -2.48 -13.33 -2.36
N PRO A 46 -2.24 -12.83 -3.56
CA PRO A 46 -1.66 -11.49 -3.70
C PRO A 46 -2.53 -10.44 -3.04
N VAL A 47 -1.90 -9.41 -2.55
CA VAL A 47 -2.58 -8.33 -1.84
C VAL A 47 -3.31 -7.46 -2.85
N ILE A 48 -4.52 -7.01 -2.48
CA ILE A 48 -5.27 -6.08 -3.30
C ILE A 48 -5.45 -4.81 -2.49
N PRO A 49 -4.57 -3.82 -2.66
CA PRO A 49 -4.67 -2.59 -1.89
C PRO A 49 -5.83 -1.73 -2.36
N SER A 50 -6.37 -0.93 -1.46
CA SER A 50 -7.43 0.00 -1.81
C SER A 50 -6.82 1.24 -2.43
N LEU A 51 -7.67 2.06 -3.03
CA LEU A 51 -7.20 3.33 -3.57
C LEU A 51 -6.61 4.21 -2.49
N GLU A 52 -7.17 4.17 -1.29
CA GLU A 52 -6.65 4.95 -0.19
C GLU A 52 -5.24 4.55 0.19
N THR A 53 -4.96 3.26 0.16
CA THR A 53 -3.61 2.77 0.42
C THR A 53 -2.65 3.26 -0.65
N ILE A 54 -3.05 3.21 -1.91
CA ILE A 54 -2.21 3.66 -2.99
C ILE A 54 -1.96 5.16 -2.86
N LYS A 55 -2.98 5.91 -2.45
CA LYS A 55 -2.81 7.35 -2.25
C LYS A 55 -1.83 7.64 -1.11
N ALA A 56 -1.93 6.88 -0.02
CA ALA A 56 -1.02 7.06 1.11
C ALA A 56 0.43 6.79 0.69
N VAL A 57 0.65 5.74 -0.08
CA VAL A 57 2.00 5.41 -0.56
C VAL A 57 2.48 6.49 -1.53
N SER A 58 1.60 6.95 -2.43
CA SER A 58 1.97 8.00 -3.38
C SER A 58 2.44 9.25 -2.66
N GLN A 59 1.72 9.66 -1.63
CA GLN A 59 2.10 10.83 -0.86
C GLN A 59 3.42 10.60 -0.14
N ALA A 60 3.63 9.41 0.38
CA ALA A 60 4.86 9.11 1.12
C ALA A 60 6.09 9.18 0.22
N ILE A 61 5.97 8.73 -1.03
CA ILE A 61 7.10 8.73 -1.94
C ILE A 61 7.18 10.02 -2.77
N GLY A 62 6.24 10.93 -2.58
CA GLY A 62 6.26 12.21 -3.29
C GLY A 62 5.88 12.08 -4.74
N ALA A 63 5.11 11.07 -5.11
CA ALA A 63 4.70 10.86 -6.49
C ALA A 63 3.24 11.22 -6.68
N ASP A 64 2.87 11.52 -7.92
CA ASP A 64 1.48 11.81 -8.23
C ASP A 64 0.70 10.51 -8.22
N PHE A 65 -0.50 10.54 -7.64
CA PHE A 65 -1.35 9.35 -7.55
C PHE A 65 -1.58 8.73 -8.92
N ASN A 66 -1.85 9.54 -9.93
CA ASN A 66 -2.10 9.02 -11.27
C ASN A 66 -0.85 8.34 -11.85
N ASP A 67 0.32 8.85 -11.56
CA ASP A 67 1.55 8.23 -12.02
C ASP A 67 1.77 6.88 -11.35
N VAL A 68 1.43 6.78 -10.07
CA VAL A 68 1.57 5.53 -9.36
C VAL A 68 0.61 4.50 -9.93
N ILE A 69 -0.62 4.89 -10.18
CA ILE A 69 -1.60 4.00 -10.78
C ILE A 69 -1.10 3.48 -12.13
N ALA A 70 -0.53 4.36 -12.93
CA ALA A 70 -0.01 3.97 -14.24
C ALA A 70 1.15 2.98 -14.12
N MET A 71 1.97 3.12 -13.09
CA MET A 71 3.07 2.20 -12.89
C MET A 71 2.61 0.82 -12.44
N LEU A 72 1.49 0.75 -11.73
CA LEU A 72 0.98 -0.53 -11.28
C LEU A 72 0.33 -1.32 -12.41
N ASP A 73 -0.39 -0.61 -13.24
CA ASP A 73 -0.88 -1.18 -14.46
C ASP A 73 -1.39 -2.60 -14.31
N GLY A 74 -1.25 -3.48 -15.20
CA GLY A 74 -1.84 -4.80 -15.15
C GLY A 74 -1.21 -5.76 -14.14
N ASN A 75 -0.15 -5.35 -13.48
CA ASN A 75 0.52 -6.22 -12.53
C ASN A 75 -0.02 -6.13 -11.13
N GLN A 76 -0.93 -5.19 -10.88
CA GLN A 76 -1.45 -4.99 -9.53
C GLN A 76 -2.95 -4.82 -9.58
N LYS A 77 -3.66 -5.67 -8.88
CA LYS A 77 -5.09 -5.49 -8.75
C LYS A 77 -5.35 -4.47 -7.66
N VAL A 78 -6.34 -3.64 -7.88
CA VAL A 78 -6.67 -2.57 -6.96
C VAL A 78 -8.15 -2.64 -6.63
N SER A 79 -8.48 -2.51 -5.36
CA SER A 79 -9.85 -2.47 -4.94
C SER A 79 -10.39 -1.07 -5.13
N LEU A 80 -11.50 -0.96 -5.84
CA LEU A 80 -12.14 0.32 -6.03
C LEU A 80 -12.97 0.72 -4.82
N HIS A 81 -13.17 -0.20 -3.88
CA HIS A 81 -13.91 0.09 -2.69
C HIS A 81 -12.92 0.21 -1.57
N SER A 82 -13.24 1.10 -0.66
CA SER A 82 -12.37 1.24 0.44
C SER A 82 -12.68 0.20 1.43
N GLU A 83 -12.66 -1.03 1.17
CA GLU A 83 -13.01 -1.90 2.07
C GLU A 83 -11.97 -2.35 2.80
N ALA A 84 -11.19 -1.69 3.35
CA ALA A 84 -10.23 -2.10 4.22
C ALA A 84 -10.82 -3.12 5.13
N PRO A 85 -10.44 -4.28 5.03
CA PRO A 85 -11.08 -5.33 5.79
C PRO A 85 -10.93 -5.15 7.26
N ALA A 86 -9.99 -4.40 7.67
CA ALA A 86 -9.79 -4.18 9.06
C ALA A 86 -10.80 -3.24 9.67
N ILE A 87 -11.59 -2.56 8.89
CA ILE A 87 -12.53 -1.60 9.41
C ILE A 87 -13.91 -2.16 9.35
N PRO A 88 -14.48 -2.52 10.48
CA PRO A 88 -15.84 -3.05 10.47
C PRO A 88 -16.81 -1.99 10.01
N PRO A 89 -17.84 -2.36 9.33
CA PRO A 89 -18.79 -1.38 8.81
C PRO A 89 -19.35 -0.49 9.88
N GLY A 90 -19.66 -1.01 11.02
CA GLY A 90 -20.21 -0.19 12.05
C GLY A 90 -19.24 0.76 12.69
N PHE A 91 -17.98 0.61 12.35
CA PHE A 91 -16.99 1.47 12.92
C PHE A 91 -16.94 2.80 12.24
N MET A 92 -17.39 2.85 11.02
CA MET A 92 -17.29 4.08 10.31
C MET A 92 -18.13 5.10 10.95
N PRO A 93 -17.50 6.13 11.37
CA PRO A 93 -18.25 7.18 11.97
C PRO A 93 -18.91 7.82 10.88
N MET A 94 -19.77 7.85 10.69
CA MET A 94 -20.35 8.51 9.66
C MET A 94 -20.80 9.53 9.99
#